data_0acf3c0c1c854b17d98926333b19043b
#
_entry.id   0acf3c0c1c854b17d98926333b19043b
#
_cell.length_a   1.000
_cell.length_b   1.000
_cell.length_c   1.000
_cell.angle_alpha   90.00
_cell.angle_beta   90.00
_cell.angle_gamma   90.00
#
_symmetry.space_group_name_H-M   'P 1'
#
loop_
_entity.id
_entity.type
_entity.pdbx_description
1 polymer ?
#
loop_
_entity_poly.entity_id
_entity_poly.type
_entity_poly.pdbx_seq_one_letter_code
_entity_poly.pdbx_strand_id
1 'polypeptide(L)'
;MAIAERVSCVAQSLLRSWPRRSLWPHLAVWGLIALVVVVLAATTRAYLHGARSYVDNGDGYYLYAAHRLAQGAVLYRDVMGTQPPLVYALGAAVFKLGGALATLRLVSAALRALCTALVFLAGLRLFGNRLTAGLAALTYALLPIGLEWDRSFDVNPPLTLLALLAMWPLLRFTPRAARLAGVLAALALFTKNLYAPLLVISLAYLAWRRRPLLGPYLQGLVVGLGALSAVLAAYAGPAGLYDAFLGQQSSPFNPTGFVVSVYYVITREGAVVLMAIMGAYLCWRESRSRRLEGAPALDYAPWFLGGASAVLLATLKEGTLWPVFQLAEPAVALLAAYGVTWAVRPRPRDHGPAAHVAWQRTARRPAVALALPAALLVALASVAGADRAALAQGNAAEVARVVALIHAHAQPGATIVAPPYYALLTGTRIPGDAADSYILAQRVRHADPWAIRWVRGVTRDLSARRIPIVLTDVRSDMIAPLKAALRAGYRPVYGDTLPPALHVEVWLPKMRDD
;
A
#
# COMPACT_ATOMS: atom_id res chain seq x y z
N MET A 1 42.84 -33.41 50.15
CA MET A 1 43.25 -32.50 49.03
C MET A 1 42.85 -33.02 47.66
N ALA A 2 43.04 -34.23 47.24
CA ALA A 2 42.76 -34.71 45.86
C ALA A 2 41.30 -34.69 45.39
N ILE A 3 40.33 -34.73 46.30
CA ILE A 3 38.88 -34.70 45.91
C ILE A 3 38.43 -33.25 45.57
N ALA A 4 38.93 -32.25 46.32
CA ALA A 4 38.58 -30.85 46.04
C ALA A 4 39.16 -30.35 44.69
N GLU A 5 40.36 -30.82 44.33
CA GLU A 5 40.94 -30.51 43.00
C GLU A 5 40.20 -31.17 41.85
N ARG A 6 39.72 -32.41 42.01
CA ARG A 6 38.90 -33.08 40.96
C ARG A 6 37.53 -32.41 40.79
N VAL A 7 36.88 -31.97 41.85
CA VAL A 7 35.60 -31.25 41.80
C VAL A 7 35.80 -29.89 41.13
N SER A 8 36.91 -29.18 41.43
CA SER A 8 37.23 -27.91 40.77
C SER A 8 37.52 -28.08 39.29
N CYS A 9 38.24 -29.14 38.89
CA CYS A 9 38.55 -29.42 37.49
C CYS A 9 37.31 -29.81 36.67
N VAL A 10 36.40 -30.60 37.27
CA VAL A 10 35.11 -30.96 36.63
C VAL A 10 34.18 -29.74 36.52
N ALA A 11 34.12 -28.91 37.57
CA ALA A 11 33.34 -27.67 37.52
C ALA A 11 33.89 -26.69 36.49
N GLN A 12 35.20 -26.55 36.35
CA GLN A 12 35.83 -25.73 35.33
C GLN A 12 35.68 -26.31 33.92
N SER A 13 35.69 -27.64 33.75
CA SER A 13 35.42 -28.26 32.45
C SER A 13 33.95 -28.11 32.03
N LEU A 14 32.99 -28.24 32.94
CA LEU A 14 31.57 -27.99 32.71
C LEU A 14 31.28 -26.52 32.39
N LEU A 15 31.96 -25.59 33.06
CA LEU A 15 31.85 -24.16 32.75
C LEU A 15 32.52 -23.78 31.42
N ARG A 16 33.55 -24.52 30.97
CA ARG A 16 34.19 -24.34 29.66
C ARG A 16 33.44 -25.03 28.53
N SER A 17 32.69 -26.09 28.80
CA SER A 17 31.92 -26.84 27.82
C SER A 17 30.53 -26.26 27.55
N TRP A 18 30.07 -25.35 28.40
CA TRP A 18 28.84 -24.60 28.07
C TRP A 18 29.14 -23.67 26.89
N PRO A 19 28.52 -23.91 25.72
CA PRO A 19 28.75 -23.03 24.61
C PRO A 19 28.28 -21.63 25.05
N ARG A 20 29.21 -20.71 25.23
CA ARG A 20 28.96 -19.27 25.34
C ARG A 20 28.45 -18.76 24.00
N ARG A 21 27.46 -19.43 23.43
CA ARG A 21 26.62 -18.83 22.39
C ARG A 21 25.88 -17.70 23.09
N SER A 22 26.38 -16.49 22.92
CA SER A 22 25.81 -15.33 23.56
C SER A 22 24.27 -15.37 23.33
N LEU A 23 23.49 -15.37 24.39
CA LEU A 23 22.02 -15.32 24.34
C LEU A 23 21.52 -14.02 23.67
N TRP A 24 22.40 -13.00 23.65
CA TRP A 24 22.11 -11.68 23.10
C TRP A 24 21.53 -11.65 21.67
N PRO A 25 22.05 -12.40 20.67
CA PRO A 25 21.44 -12.39 19.35
C PRO A 25 20.01 -12.95 19.33
N HIS A 26 19.72 -13.95 20.17
CA HIS A 26 18.38 -14.50 20.27
C HIS A 26 17.43 -13.53 20.96
N LEU A 27 17.85 -12.90 22.07
CA LEU A 27 17.06 -11.89 22.77
C LEU A 27 16.78 -10.67 21.89
N ALA A 28 17.77 -10.20 21.10
CA ALA A 28 17.57 -9.11 20.16
C ALA A 28 16.54 -9.44 19.09
N VAL A 29 16.56 -10.66 18.53
CA VAL A 29 15.56 -11.10 17.53
C VAL A 29 14.16 -11.18 18.13
N TRP A 30 14.02 -11.78 19.33
CA TRP A 30 12.73 -11.85 20.02
C TRP A 30 12.22 -10.47 20.42
N GLY A 31 13.11 -9.57 20.87
CA GLY A 31 12.78 -8.17 21.14
C GLY A 31 12.25 -7.44 19.90
N LEU A 32 12.89 -7.63 18.74
CA LEU A 32 12.40 -7.07 17.47
C LEU A 32 11.04 -7.64 17.07
N ILE A 33 10.83 -8.94 17.20
CA ILE A 33 9.54 -9.57 16.90
C ILE A 33 8.44 -9.02 17.81
N ALA A 34 8.71 -8.95 19.13
CA ALA A 34 7.77 -8.38 20.08
C ALA A 34 7.44 -6.92 19.74
N LEU A 35 8.45 -6.12 19.37
CA LEU A 35 8.24 -4.74 18.98
C LEU A 35 7.39 -4.63 17.69
N VAL A 36 7.63 -5.48 16.69
CA VAL A 36 6.79 -5.55 15.48
C VAL A 36 5.34 -5.85 15.85
N VAL A 37 5.11 -6.83 16.72
CA VAL A 37 3.75 -7.20 17.18
C VAL A 37 3.09 -6.02 17.90
N VAL A 38 3.79 -5.32 18.78
CA VAL A 38 3.28 -4.12 19.47
C VAL A 38 2.93 -3.00 18.48
N VAL A 39 3.81 -2.75 17.50
CA VAL A 39 3.57 -1.74 16.45
C VAL A 39 2.33 -2.09 15.64
N LEU A 40 2.19 -3.34 15.19
CA LEU A 40 1.02 -3.79 14.41
C LEU A 40 -0.26 -3.74 15.24
N ALA A 41 -0.22 -4.13 16.52
CA ALA A 41 -1.38 -4.05 17.42
C ALA A 41 -1.81 -2.59 17.65
N ALA A 42 -0.86 -1.68 17.88
CA ALA A 42 -1.14 -0.25 18.04
C ALA A 42 -1.70 0.37 16.75
N THR A 43 -1.17 -0.02 15.59
CA THR A 43 -1.66 0.41 14.26
C THR A 43 -3.08 -0.11 14.02
N THR A 44 -3.35 -1.39 14.28
CA THR A 44 -4.69 -1.97 14.16
C THR A 44 -5.70 -1.26 15.04
N ARG A 45 -5.32 -0.97 16.30
CA ARG A 45 -6.16 -0.19 17.22
C ARG A 45 -6.47 1.20 16.68
N ALA A 46 -5.47 1.91 16.13
CA ALA A 46 -5.66 3.23 15.53
C ALA A 46 -6.61 3.18 14.32
N TYR A 47 -6.47 2.16 13.45
CA TYR A 47 -7.35 1.97 12.30
C TYR A 47 -8.80 1.70 12.72
N LEU A 48 -9.02 0.88 13.75
CA LEU A 48 -10.36 0.61 14.27
C LEU A 48 -10.98 1.84 14.94
N HIS A 49 -10.18 2.60 15.68
CA HIS A 49 -10.67 3.84 16.32
C HIS A 49 -11.09 4.87 15.27
N GLY A 50 -10.32 5.00 14.18
CA GLY A 50 -10.63 5.86 13.03
C GLY A 50 -11.57 5.22 11.99
N ALA A 51 -12.22 4.07 12.27
CA ALA A 51 -12.98 3.33 11.26
C ALA A 51 -14.12 4.13 10.61
N ARG A 52 -14.72 5.07 11.34
CA ARG A 52 -15.79 5.95 10.84
C ARG A 52 -15.28 7.28 10.29
N SER A 53 -13.97 7.50 10.32
CA SER A 53 -13.37 8.68 9.72
C SER A 53 -13.30 8.52 8.21
N TYR A 54 -13.59 9.60 7.51
CA TYR A 54 -13.31 9.66 6.07
C TYR A 54 -11.80 9.80 5.86
N VAL A 55 -11.25 9.09 4.89
CA VAL A 55 -9.81 9.12 4.59
C VAL A 55 -9.54 9.91 3.33
N ASP A 56 -10.11 9.46 2.22
CA ASP A 56 -10.03 10.14 0.93
C ASP A 56 -11.16 9.68 -0.02
N ASN A 57 -11.20 10.28 -1.22
CA ASN A 57 -12.17 9.89 -2.24
C ASN A 57 -11.96 8.44 -2.72
N GLY A 58 -10.69 7.97 -2.75
CA GLY A 58 -10.34 6.61 -3.19
C GLY A 58 -10.99 5.55 -2.31
N ASP A 59 -10.84 5.69 -1.00
CA ASP A 59 -11.51 4.84 0.00
C ASP A 59 -13.04 4.80 -0.25
N GLY A 60 -13.63 5.98 -0.46
CA GLY A 60 -15.08 6.10 -0.67
C GLY A 60 -15.59 5.33 -1.87
N TYR A 61 -14.98 5.47 -3.04
CA TYR A 61 -15.49 4.81 -4.23
C TYR A 61 -15.16 3.30 -4.29
N TYR A 62 -14.05 2.85 -3.73
CA TYR A 62 -13.79 1.40 -3.62
C TYR A 62 -14.81 0.72 -2.70
N LEU A 63 -15.08 1.33 -1.56
CA LEU A 63 -16.06 0.82 -0.60
C LEU A 63 -17.47 0.81 -1.17
N TYR A 64 -17.89 1.90 -1.80
CA TYR A 64 -19.22 2.02 -2.41
C TYR A 64 -19.41 0.99 -3.52
N ALA A 65 -18.48 0.92 -4.46
CA ALA A 65 -18.55 -0.05 -5.55
C ALA A 65 -18.56 -1.49 -5.02
N ALA A 66 -17.71 -1.82 -4.04
CA ALA A 66 -17.71 -3.14 -3.41
C ALA A 66 -19.04 -3.47 -2.72
N HIS A 67 -19.66 -2.52 -2.03
CA HIS A 67 -20.98 -2.67 -1.43
C HIS A 67 -22.06 -2.91 -2.49
N ARG A 68 -22.06 -2.15 -3.60
CA ARG A 68 -22.98 -2.36 -4.73
C ARG A 68 -22.83 -3.75 -5.36
N LEU A 69 -21.56 -4.22 -5.51
CA LEU A 69 -21.29 -5.58 -5.99
C LEU A 69 -21.84 -6.64 -5.02
N ALA A 70 -21.72 -6.41 -3.72
CA ALA A 70 -22.30 -7.32 -2.72
C ALA A 70 -23.82 -7.39 -2.83
N GLN A 71 -24.47 -6.32 -3.29
CA GLN A 71 -25.91 -6.25 -3.59
C GLN A 71 -26.30 -6.83 -4.95
N GLY A 72 -25.35 -7.37 -5.74
CA GLY A 72 -25.61 -7.99 -7.03
C GLY A 72 -25.40 -7.12 -8.25
N ALA A 73 -24.92 -5.88 -8.09
CA ALA A 73 -24.53 -5.04 -9.23
C ALA A 73 -23.28 -5.61 -9.93
N VAL A 74 -23.17 -5.42 -11.22
CA VAL A 74 -22.03 -5.86 -12.04
C VAL A 74 -21.07 -4.68 -12.25
N LEU A 75 -19.79 -4.88 -11.84
CA LEU A 75 -18.75 -3.88 -11.99
C LEU A 75 -18.58 -3.51 -13.47
N TYR A 76 -18.32 -2.25 -13.76
CA TYR A 76 -18.19 -1.61 -15.07
C TYR A 76 -19.48 -1.52 -15.90
N ARG A 77 -20.49 -2.35 -15.62
CA ARG A 77 -21.80 -2.29 -16.29
C ARG A 77 -22.80 -1.46 -15.48
N ASP A 78 -22.99 -1.82 -14.22
CA ASP A 78 -24.00 -1.23 -13.34
C ASP A 78 -23.37 -0.22 -12.35
N VAL A 79 -22.09 -0.42 -12.02
CA VAL A 79 -21.30 0.45 -11.14
C VAL A 79 -20.01 0.84 -11.85
N MET A 80 -19.67 2.11 -11.82
CA MET A 80 -18.41 2.61 -12.36
C MET A 80 -17.22 2.04 -11.57
N GLY A 81 -16.35 1.32 -12.25
CA GLY A 81 -15.07 0.84 -11.72
C GLY A 81 -13.92 1.65 -12.32
N THR A 82 -12.94 2.00 -11.50
CA THR A 82 -11.78 2.83 -11.89
C THR A 82 -10.46 2.08 -11.81
N GLN A 83 -10.47 0.86 -11.30
CA GLN A 83 -9.32 -0.04 -11.19
C GLN A 83 -9.70 -1.45 -11.64
N PRO A 84 -8.74 -2.33 -11.90
CA PRO A 84 -9.03 -3.74 -12.12
C PRO A 84 -9.80 -4.39 -10.97
N PRO A 85 -10.51 -5.51 -11.19
CA PRO A 85 -11.65 -5.93 -10.37
C PRO A 85 -11.31 -6.49 -8.98
N LEU A 86 -10.06 -6.93 -8.71
CA LEU A 86 -9.77 -7.73 -7.50
C LEU A 86 -10.01 -6.99 -6.18
N VAL A 87 -9.72 -5.69 -6.11
CA VAL A 87 -9.98 -4.91 -4.88
C VAL A 87 -11.47 -4.83 -4.58
N TYR A 88 -12.29 -4.61 -5.60
CA TYR A 88 -13.75 -4.56 -5.45
C TYR A 88 -14.31 -5.93 -5.06
N ALA A 89 -13.81 -7.01 -5.67
CA ALA A 89 -14.20 -8.38 -5.32
C ALA A 89 -13.87 -8.73 -3.87
N LEU A 90 -12.69 -8.31 -3.38
CA LEU A 90 -12.30 -8.48 -1.97
C LEU A 90 -13.28 -7.75 -1.03
N GLY A 91 -13.56 -6.48 -1.30
CA GLY A 91 -14.51 -5.71 -0.50
C GLY A 91 -15.93 -6.27 -0.55
N ALA A 92 -16.39 -6.69 -1.74
CA ALA A 92 -17.70 -7.31 -1.92
C ALA A 92 -17.83 -8.64 -1.15
N ALA A 93 -16.78 -9.45 -1.11
CA ALA A 93 -16.74 -10.66 -0.31
C ALA A 93 -16.93 -10.36 1.20
N VAL A 94 -16.23 -9.33 1.71
CA VAL A 94 -16.38 -8.89 3.10
C VAL A 94 -17.82 -8.45 3.39
N PHE A 95 -18.43 -7.62 2.53
CA PHE A 95 -19.82 -7.20 2.71
C PHE A 95 -20.82 -8.35 2.62
N LYS A 96 -20.63 -9.30 1.69
CA LYS A 96 -21.49 -10.51 1.58
C LYS A 96 -21.43 -11.39 2.82
N LEU A 97 -20.30 -11.42 3.52
CA LEU A 97 -20.14 -12.14 4.79
C LEU A 97 -20.69 -11.36 6.00
N GLY A 98 -21.43 -10.28 5.78
CA GLY A 98 -21.98 -9.44 6.84
C GLY A 98 -20.99 -8.47 7.47
N GLY A 99 -19.81 -8.27 6.84
CA GLY A 99 -18.82 -7.34 7.33
C GLY A 99 -19.27 -5.88 7.19
N ALA A 100 -18.84 -5.07 8.14
CA ALA A 100 -19.04 -3.62 8.16
C ALA A 100 -17.74 -2.88 7.80
N LEU A 101 -17.78 -1.55 7.81
CA LEU A 101 -16.60 -0.70 7.57
C LEU A 101 -15.43 -1.04 8.51
N ALA A 102 -15.71 -1.31 9.79
CA ALA A 102 -14.68 -1.75 10.74
C ALA A 102 -14.00 -3.06 10.32
N THR A 103 -14.76 -4.00 9.73
CA THR A 103 -14.21 -5.26 9.20
C THR A 103 -13.23 -5.00 8.05
N LEU A 104 -13.53 -4.04 7.17
CA LEU A 104 -12.63 -3.65 6.07
C LEU A 104 -11.35 -2.98 6.58
N ARG A 105 -11.44 -2.19 7.66
CA ARG A 105 -10.24 -1.66 8.34
C ARG A 105 -9.38 -2.77 8.95
N LEU A 106 -10.01 -3.83 9.50
CA LEU A 106 -9.28 -5.03 9.95
C LEU A 106 -8.62 -5.77 8.79
N VAL A 107 -9.28 -5.86 7.64
CA VAL A 107 -8.67 -6.45 6.43
C VAL A 107 -7.44 -5.66 6.02
N SER A 108 -7.50 -4.33 6.00
CA SER A 108 -6.33 -3.48 5.69
C SER A 108 -5.19 -3.70 6.69
N ALA A 109 -5.49 -3.75 7.99
CA ALA A 109 -4.50 -4.06 9.04
C ALA A 109 -3.89 -5.46 8.87
N ALA A 110 -4.71 -6.45 8.52
CA ALA A 110 -4.25 -7.81 8.26
C ALA A 110 -3.34 -7.89 7.03
N LEU A 111 -3.66 -7.17 5.94
CA LEU A 111 -2.82 -7.07 4.75
C LEU A 111 -1.44 -6.48 5.10
N ARG A 112 -1.40 -5.39 5.91
CA ARG A 112 -0.13 -4.81 6.36
C ARG A 112 0.66 -5.79 7.23
N ALA A 113 0.00 -6.52 8.14
CA ALA A 113 0.65 -7.54 8.97
C ALA A 113 1.24 -8.69 8.12
N LEU A 114 0.49 -9.16 7.11
CA LEU A 114 0.97 -10.18 6.16
C LEU A 114 2.15 -9.67 5.33
N CYS A 115 2.10 -8.44 4.83
CA CYS A 115 3.23 -7.81 4.14
C CYS A 115 4.46 -7.73 5.05
N THR A 116 4.28 -7.31 6.33
CA THR A 116 5.37 -7.26 7.32
C THR A 116 5.99 -8.64 7.54
N ALA A 117 5.18 -9.68 7.68
CA ALA A 117 5.65 -11.06 7.80
C ALA A 117 6.41 -11.53 6.54
N LEU A 118 5.92 -11.19 5.36
CA LEU A 118 6.59 -11.52 4.09
C LEU A 118 7.91 -10.76 3.93
N VAL A 119 7.98 -9.50 4.36
CA VAL A 119 9.24 -8.73 4.40
C VAL A 119 10.26 -9.41 5.31
N PHE A 120 9.85 -9.87 6.51
CA PHE A 120 10.71 -10.65 7.39
C PHE A 120 11.23 -11.92 6.72
N LEU A 121 10.33 -12.71 6.13
CA LEU A 121 10.69 -13.96 5.45
C LEU A 121 11.60 -13.71 4.24
N ALA A 122 11.29 -12.68 3.43
CA ALA A 122 12.12 -12.25 2.31
C ALA A 122 13.52 -11.82 2.78
N GLY A 123 13.59 -11.06 3.86
CA GLY A 123 14.87 -10.67 4.48
C GLY A 123 15.70 -11.87 4.94
N LEU A 124 15.04 -12.88 5.54
CA LEU A 124 15.72 -14.14 5.90
C LEU A 124 16.25 -14.87 4.64
N ARG A 125 15.46 -14.91 3.60
CA ARG A 125 15.83 -15.60 2.35
C ARG A 125 16.94 -14.88 1.60
N LEU A 126 16.88 -13.55 1.53
CA LEU A 126 17.85 -12.73 0.81
C LEU A 126 19.19 -12.64 1.55
N PHE A 127 19.15 -12.42 2.85
CA PHE A 127 20.34 -12.01 3.62
C PHE A 127 20.86 -13.11 4.57
N GLY A 128 20.07 -14.15 4.84
CA GLY A 128 20.44 -15.22 5.76
C GLY A 128 20.61 -14.78 7.22
N ASN A 129 20.18 -13.57 7.57
CA ASN A 129 20.40 -12.96 8.89
C ASN A 129 19.08 -12.53 9.52
N ARG A 130 18.76 -13.11 10.69
CA ARG A 130 17.53 -12.83 11.43
C ARG A 130 17.43 -11.39 11.92
N LEU A 131 18.56 -10.78 12.32
CA LEU A 131 18.59 -9.38 12.76
C LEU A 131 18.24 -8.43 11.60
N THR A 132 18.87 -8.64 10.43
CA THR A 132 18.55 -7.86 9.21
C THR A 132 17.09 -8.02 8.82
N ALA A 133 16.57 -9.25 8.87
CA ALA A 133 15.18 -9.54 8.54
C ALA A 133 14.21 -8.88 9.53
N GLY A 134 14.50 -8.96 10.84
CA GLY A 134 13.71 -8.32 11.89
C GLY A 134 13.71 -6.79 11.77
N LEU A 135 14.88 -6.19 11.50
CA LEU A 135 15.00 -4.76 11.27
C LEU A 135 14.22 -4.33 10.00
N ALA A 136 14.27 -5.13 8.93
CA ALA A 136 13.49 -4.84 7.72
C ALA A 136 11.98 -4.87 7.99
N ALA A 137 11.50 -5.89 8.70
CA ALA A 137 10.09 -6.00 9.07
C ALA A 137 9.64 -4.82 9.97
N LEU A 138 10.46 -4.45 10.95
CA LEU A 138 10.16 -3.32 11.82
C LEU A 138 10.18 -1.99 11.05
N THR A 139 11.17 -1.79 10.17
CA THR A 139 11.23 -0.62 9.30
C THR A 139 9.97 -0.53 8.46
N TYR A 140 9.56 -1.62 7.78
CA TYR A 140 8.33 -1.63 6.96
C TYR A 140 7.08 -1.33 7.81
N ALA A 141 6.96 -1.93 9.00
CA ALA A 141 5.82 -1.68 9.89
C ALA A 141 5.72 -0.21 10.34
N LEU A 142 6.83 0.55 10.32
CA LEU A 142 6.92 1.94 10.77
C LEU A 142 6.95 2.96 9.63
N LEU A 143 7.03 2.53 8.34
CA LEU A 143 7.08 3.48 7.22
C LEU A 143 5.83 4.35 7.16
N PRO A 144 5.98 5.69 7.16
CA PRO A 144 4.89 6.64 7.36
C PRO A 144 3.83 6.61 6.27
N ILE A 145 4.24 6.50 4.99
CA ILE A 145 3.29 6.52 3.86
C ILE A 145 2.32 5.35 3.97
N GLY A 146 2.84 4.12 4.21
CA GLY A 146 1.98 2.96 4.42
C GLY A 146 1.12 3.08 5.67
N LEU A 147 1.64 3.59 6.79
CA LEU A 147 0.85 3.78 8.01
C LEU A 147 -0.32 4.73 7.79
N GLU A 148 -0.11 5.80 7.06
CA GLU A 148 -1.13 6.81 6.77
C GLU A 148 -2.23 6.25 5.86
N TRP A 149 -1.85 5.52 4.80
CA TRP A 149 -2.77 5.15 3.73
C TRP A 149 -3.33 3.72 3.83
N ASP A 150 -2.65 2.77 4.49
CA ASP A 150 -3.17 1.42 4.70
C ASP A 150 -4.40 1.38 5.61
N ARG A 151 -4.72 2.47 6.31
CA ARG A 151 -5.98 2.59 7.08
C ARG A 151 -7.21 2.66 6.19
N SER A 152 -7.06 3.13 4.96
CA SER A 152 -8.13 3.12 3.96
C SER A 152 -8.29 1.72 3.37
N PHE A 153 -9.50 1.40 2.90
CA PHE A 153 -9.69 0.24 2.05
C PHE A 153 -9.33 0.65 0.62
N ASP A 154 -8.07 0.49 0.28
CA ASP A 154 -7.49 0.90 -1.00
C ASP A 154 -6.87 -0.30 -1.73
N VAL A 155 -6.54 -0.06 -2.97
CA VAL A 155 -5.94 -1.03 -3.90
C VAL A 155 -4.45 -1.28 -3.62
N ASN A 156 -3.76 -0.37 -2.94
CA ASN A 156 -2.31 -0.47 -2.72
C ASN A 156 -1.91 -1.58 -1.72
N PRO A 157 -2.57 -1.80 -0.56
CA PRO A 157 -2.23 -2.90 0.34
C PRO A 157 -2.31 -4.29 -0.31
N PRO A 158 -3.41 -4.69 -1.00
CA PRO A 158 -3.46 -5.98 -1.69
C PRO A 158 -2.46 -6.06 -2.85
N LEU A 159 -2.19 -4.96 -3.57
CA LEU A 159 -1.16 -4.91 -4.60
C LEU A 159 0.23 -5.21 -4.03
N THR A 160 0.59 -4.56 -2.91
CA THR A 160 1.88 -4.76 -2.23
C THR A 160 2.03 -6.21 -1.75
N LEU A 161 0.96 -6.78 -1.19
CA LEU A 161 0.94 -8.19 -0.80
C LEU A 161 1.21 -9.11 -2.00
N LEU A 162 0.51 -8.91 -3.11
CA LEU A 162 0.67 -9.72 -4.32
C LEU A 162 2.05 -9.54 -4.95
N ALA A 163 2.63 -8.34 -4.91
CA ALA A 163 4.00 -8.09 -5.36
C ALA A 163 5.03 -8.89 -4.54
N LEU A 164 4.88 -8.90 -3.20
CA LEU A 164 5.71 -9.70 -2.31
C LEU A 164 5.51 -11.19 -2.53
N LEU A 165 4.27 -11.64 -2.71
CA LEU A 165 3.95 -13.03 -3.02
C LEU A 165 4.49 -13.44 -4.39
N ALA A 166 4.51 -12.57 -5.40
CA ALA A 166 5.14 -12.84 -6.70
C ALA A 166 6.66 -12.90 -6.60
N MET A 167 7.27 -12.04 -5.78
CA MET A 167 8.71 -12.06 -5.52
C MET A 167 9.17 -13.35 -4.82
N TRP A 168 8.41 -13.81 -3.83
CA TRP A 168 8.81 -14.94 -2.97
C TRP A 168 9.15 -16.23 -3.72
N PRO A 169 8.33 -16.73 -4.67
CA PRO A 169 8.68 -17.90 -5.47
C PRO A 169 9.91 -17.67 -6.36
N LEU A 170 10.09 -16.44 -6.89
CA LEU A 170 11.26 -16.13 -7.73
C LEU A 170 12.58 -16.37 -6.98
N LEU A 171 12.62 -16.14 -5.67
CA LEU A 171 13.80 -16.38 -4.85
C LEU A 171 14.17 -17.85 -4.70
N ARG A 172 13.33 -18.79 -5.18
CA ARG A 172 13.64 -20.24 -5.21
C ARG A 172 14.36 -20.66 -6.48
N PHE A 173 14.33 -19.87 -7.52
CA PHE A 173 14.99 -20.10 -8.81
C PHE A 173 14.66 -21.46 -9.46
N THR A 174 13.43 -21.93 -9.32
CA THR A 174 12.96 -23.17 -9.98
C THR A 174 11.88 -22.86 -11.01
N PRO A 175 11.73 -23.66 -12.10
CA PRO A 175 10.72 -23.44 -13.12
C PRO A 175 9.28 -23.41 -12.57
N ARG A 176 8.95 -24.30 -11.62
CA ARG A 176 7.64 -24.33 -10.97
C ARG A 176 7.35 -23.05 -10.19
N ALA A 177 8.35 -22.58 -9.43
CA ALA A 177 8.24 -21.35 -8.68
C ALA A 177 8.14 -20.12 -9.59
N ALA A 178 8.85 -20.10 -10.71
CA ALA A 178 8.75 -19.04 -11.71
C ALA A 178 7.34 -18.98 -12.34
N ARG A 179 6.71 -20.14 -12.67
CA ARG A 179 5.31 -20.17 -13.14
C ARG A 179 4.36 -19.59 -12.11
N LEU A 180 4.48 -20.00 -10.85
CA LEU A 180 3.65 -19.45 -9.77
C LEU A 180 3.83 -17.94 -9.63
N ALA A 181 5.07 -17.44 -9.71
CA ALA A 181 5.36 -16.01 -9.68
C ALA A 181 4.69 -15.27 -10.85
N GLY A 182 4.67 -15.86 -12.05
CA GLY A 182 3.95 -15.31 -13.21
C GLY A 182 2.44 -15.20 -12.98
N VAL A 183 1.81 -16.25 -12.43
CA VAL A 183 0.37 -16.21 -12.06
C VAL A 183 0.10 -15.13 -11.02
N LEU A 184 0.94 -15.02 -9.99
CA LEU A 184 0.79 -13.98 -8.95
C LEU A 184 1.02 -12.56 -9.51
N ALA A 185 1.90 -12.40 -10.50
CA ALA A 185 2.08 -11.16 -11.23
C ALA A 185 0.82 -10.79 -12.05
N ALA A 186 0.13 -11.76 -12.65
CA ALA A 186 -1.16 -11.54 -13.29
C ALA A 186 -2.22 -11.06 -12.29
N LEU A 187 -2.31 -11.69 -11.12
CA LEU A 187 -3.20 -11.23 -10.04
C LEU A 187 -2.87 -9.81 -9.58
N ALA A 188 -1.59 -9.46 -9.47
CA ALA A 188 -1.16 -8.11 -9.12
C ALA A 188 -1.62 -7.07 -10.18
N LEU A 189 -1.49 -7.39 -11.48
CA LEU A 189 -2.02 -6.54 -12.57
C LEU A 189 -3.54 -6.40 -12.52
N PHE A 190 -4.26 -7.47 -12.17
CA PHE A 190 -5.72 -7.45 -11.97
C PHE A 190 -6.15 -6.78 -10.67
N THR A 191 -5.19 -6.40 -9.82
CA THR A 191 -5.42 -5.52 -8.67
C THR A 191 -5.20 -4.07 -9.06
N LYS A 192 -4.08 -3.76 -9.73
CA LYS A 192 -3.76 -2.40 -10.21
C LYS A 192 -2.72 -2.41 -11.33
N ASN A 193 -2.96 -1.62 -12.37
CA ASN A 193 -2.02 -1.47 -13.50
C ASN A 193 -0.64 -0.93 -13.08
N LEU A 194 -0.54 -0.31 -11.91
CA LEU A 194 0.71 0.17 -11.33
C LEU A 194 1.75 -0.93 -11.06
N TYR A 195 1.37 -2.19 -11.12
CA TYR A 195 2.32 -3.31 -11.08
C TYR A 195 3.19 -3.41 -12.35
N ALA A 196 2.77 -2.81 -13.47
CA ALA A 196 3.44 -2.96 -14.76
C ALA A 196 4.94 -2.57 -14.75
N PRO A 197 5.41 -1.48 -14.11
CA PRO A 197 6.84 -1.18 -14.03
C PRO A 197 7.64 -2.29 -13.33
N LEU A 198 7.12 -2.83 -12.22
CA LEU A 198 7.75 -3.93 -11.51
C LEU A 198 7.79 -5.22 -12.34
N LEU A 199 6.71 -5.49 -13.10
CA LEU A 199 6.66 -6.62 -14.04
C LEU A 199 7.74 -6.48 -15.12
N VAL A 200 7.85 -5.31 -15.77
CA VAL A 200 8.86 -5.05 -16.82
C VAL A 200 10.27 -5.25 -16.27
N ILE A 201 10.57 -4.72 -15.11
CA ILE A 201 11.89 -4.89 -14.47
C ILE A 201 12.13 -6.36 -14.07
N SER A 202 11.11 -7.07 -13.59
CA SER A 202 11.24 -8.50 -13.28
C SER A 202 11.52 -9.34 -14.53
N LEU A 203 10.85 -9.04 -15.65
CA LEU A 203 11.12 -9.66 -16.95
C LEU A 203 12.55 -9.37 -17.45
N ALA A 204 12.99 -8.11 -17.33
CA ALA A 204 14.35 -7.70 -17.68
C ALA A 204 15.40 -8.44 -16.82
N TYR A 205 15.15 -8.54 -15.51
CA TYR A 205 16.01 -9.33 -14.61
C TYR A 205 16.10 -10.78 -15.04
N LEU A 206 14.95 -11.43 -15.32
CA LEU A 206 14.92 -12.83 -15.75
C LEU A 206 15.62 -13.01 -17.09
N ALA A 207 15.37 -12.14 -18.06
CA ALA A 207 16.00 -12.20 -19.38
C ALA A 207 17.52 -12.06 -19.31
N TRP A 208 18.01 -11.21 -18.42
CA TRP A 208 19.45 -10.94 -18.30
C TRP A 208 20.14 -11.91 -17.35
N ARG A 209 19.56 -12.17 -16.18
CA ARG A 209 20.25 -12.89 -15.10
C ARG A 209 19.82 -14.32 -14.93
N ARG A 210 18.59 -14.68 -15.34
CA ARG A 210 17.94 -15.97 -15.06
C ARG A 210 17.17 -16.49 -16.29
N ARG A 211 17.77 -16.38 -17.46
CA ARG A 211 17.14 -16.69 -18.74
C ARG A 211 16.34 -18.02 -18.76
N PRO A 212 16.79 -19.14 -18.13
CA PRO A 212 16.03 -20.38 -18.10
C PRO A 212 14.67 -20.27 -17.36
N LEU A 213 14.49 -19.26 -16.51
CA LEU A 213 13.25 -19.04 -15.76
C LEU A 213 12.27 -18.10 -16.47
N LEU A 214 12.71 -17.40 -17.52
CA LEU A 214 11.86 -16.46 -18.26
C LEU A 214 10.67 -17.17 -18.93
N GLY A 215 10.90 -18.27 -19.64
CA GLY A 215 9.83 -19.04 -20.28
C GLY A 215 8.76 -19.55 -19.30
N PRO A 216 9.15 -20.25 -18.23
CA PRO A 216 8.22 -20.63 -17.16
C PRO A 216 7.46 -19.46 -16.54
N TYR A 217 8.10 -18.33 -16.28
CA TYR A 217 7.44 -17.12 -15.74
C TYR A 217 6.39 -16.57 -16.71
N LEU A 218 6.75 -16.41 -17.99
CA LEU A 218 5.84 -15.95 -19.04
C LEU A 218 4.66 -16.92 -19.23
N GLN A 219 4.89 -18.23 -19.16
CA GLN A 219 3.82 -19.23 -19.20
C GLN A 219 2.82 -19.01 -18.06
N GLY A 220 3.29 -18.84 -16.81
CA GLY A 220 2.43 -18.54 -15.68
C GLY A 220 1.68 -17.22 -15.83
N LEU A 221 2.36 -16.17 -16.30
CA LEU A 221 1.78 -14.86 -16.54
C LEU A 221 0.65 -14.92 -17.59
N VAL A 222 0.91 -15.56 -18.74
CA VAL A 222 -0.08 -15.68 -19.83
C VAL A 222 -1.30 -16.50 -19.41
N VAL A 223 -1.08 -17.64 -18.72
CA VAL A 223 -2.18 -18.45 -18.18
C VAL A 223 -2.99 -17.65 -17.16
N GLY A 224 -2.33 -16.95 -16.24
CA GLY A 224 -3.01 -16.11 -15.25
C GLY A 224 -3.80 -14.97 -15.88
N LEU A 225 -3.19 -14.20 -16.79
CA LEU A 225 -3.88 -13.12 -17.52
C LEU A 225 -5.03 -13.65 -18.37
N GLY A 226 -4.83 -14.74 -19.10
CA GLY A 226 -5.87 -15.35 -19.94
C GLY A 226 -7.07 -15.81 -19.12
N ALA A 227 -6.84 -16.54 -18.02
CA ALA A 227 -7.90 -17.00 -17.14
C ALA A 227 -8.69 -15.84 -16.50
N LEU A 228 -7.98 -14.85 -15.94
CA LEU A 228 -8.61 -13.69 -15.30
C LEU A 228 -9.36 -12.82 -16.30
N SER A 229 -8.79 -12.62 -17.52
CA SER A 229 -9.47 -11.88 -18.60
C SER A 229 -10.72 -12.60 -19.09
N ALA A 230 -10.69 -13.92 -19.23
CA ALA A 230 -11.85 -14.73 -19.60
C ALA A 230 -12.97 -14.63 -18.55
N VAL A 231 -12.63 -14.73 -17.25
CA VAL A 231 -13.58 -14.55 -16.16
C VAL A 231 -14.19 -13.15 -16.17
N LEU A 232 -13.37 -12.11 -16.33
CA LEU A 232 -13.86 -10.73 -16.37
C LEU A 232 -14.73 -10.46 -17.60
N ALA A 233 -14.34 -10.95 -18.77
CA ALA A 233 -15.13 -10.83 -20.00
C ALA A 233 -16.47 -11.56 -19.90
N ALA A 234 -16.51 -12.73 -19.27
CA ALA A 234 -17.75 -13.46 -19.02
C ALA A 234 -18.65 -12.73 -18.01
N TYR A 235 -18.06 -12.06 -16.99
CA TYR A 235 -18.79 -11.36 -15.95
C TYR A 235 -19.30 -9.97 -16.37
N ALA A 236 -18.44 -9.14 -16.97
CA ALA A 236 -18.71 -7.74 -17.27
C ALA A 236 -18.74 -7.41 -18.79
N GLY A 237 -18.53 -8.41 -19.63
CA GLY A 237 -18.42 -8.25 -21.09
C GLY A 237 -17.07 -7.66 -21.54
N PRO A 238 -16.83 -7.58 -22.86
CA PRO A 238 -15.60 -7.01 -23.42
C PRO A 238 -15.39 -5.53 -23.05
N ALA A 239 -16.48 -4.76 -22.93
CA ALA A 239 -16.43 -3.37 -22.50
C ALA A 239 -15.89 -3.24 -21.06
N GLY A 240 -16.28 -4.15 -20.17
CA GLY A 240 -15.75 -4.19 -18.79
C GLY A 240 -14.26 -4.50 -18.74
N LEU A 241 -13.76 -5.34 -19.65
CA LEU A 241 -12.32 -5.60 -19.77
C LEU A 241 -11.57 -4.33 -20.24
N TYR A 242 -12.12 -3.62 -21.21
CA TYR A 242 -11.57 -2.33 -21.66
C TYR A 242 -11.53 -1.30 -20.51
N ASP A 243 -12.64 -1.14 -19.81
CA ASP A 243 -12.74 -0.18 -18.69
C ASP A 243 -11.77 -0.52 -17.54
N ALA A 244 -11.56 -1.80 -17.25
CA ALA A 244 -10.64 -2.23 -16.21
C ALA A 244 -9.19 -1.83 -16.46
N PHE A 245 -8.72 -1.82 -17.71
CA PHE A 245 -7.31 -1.64 -18.04
C PHE A 245 -7.01 -0.38 -18.85
N LEU A 246 -7.89 0.05 -19.73
CA LEU A 246 -7.64 1.13 -20.68
C LEU A 246 -8.49 2.37 -20.43
N GLY A 247 -9.72 2.22 -19.92
CA GLY A 247 -10.65 3.33 -19.73
C GLY A 247 -10.14 4.45 -18.82
N GLN A 248 -9.15 4.16 -17.98
CA GLN A 248 -8.54 5.15 -17.08
C GLN A 248 -7.23 5.73 -17.59
N GLN A 249 -6.74 5.27 -18.74
CA GLN A 249 -5.43 5.72 -19.24
C GLN A 249 -5.49 7.12 -19.88
N SER A 250 -6.67 7.72 -19.96
CA SER A 250 -6.92 9.04 -20.54
C SER A 250 -6.57 10.23 -19.63
N SER A 251 -6.09 10.00 -18.40
CA SER A 251 -5.72 11.10 -17.50
C SER A 251 -4.59 11.95 -18.09
N PRO A 252 -4.68 13.30 -18.03
CA PRO A 252 -3.66 14.19 -18.55
C PRO A 252 -2.29 14.00 -17.89
N PHE A 253 -1.26 14.43 -18.61
CA PHE A 253 0.10 14.51 -18.06
C PHE A 253 0.19 15.65 -17.05
N ASN A 254 0.69 15.35 -15.84
CA ASN A 254 0.82 16.30 -14.73
C ASN A 254 2.19 16.21 -14.06
N PRO A 255 3.20 16.93 -14.51
CA PRO A 255 4.53 16.92 -13.91
C PRO A 255 4.55 17.46 -12.48
N THR A 256 3.62 18.36 -12.13
CA THR A 256 3.50 18.89 -10.78
C THR A 256 3.15 17.76 -9.78
N GLY A 257 2.27 16.84 -10.16
CA GLY A 257 1.93 15.66 -9.35
C GLY A 257 3.16 14.80 -9.02
N PHE A 258 4.06 14.64 -9.99
CA PHE A 258 5.33 13.93 -9.78
C PHE A 258 6.25 14.67 -8.80
N VAL A 259 6.47 15.98 -9.00
CA VAL A 259 7.33 16.78 -8.10
C VAL A 259 6.79 16.75 -6.66
N VAL A 260 5.48 16.95 -6.48
CA VAL A 260 4.83 16.88 -5.16
C VAL A 260 4.99 15.50 -4.54
N SER A 261 4.82 14.43 -5.32
CA SER A 261 4.97 13.06 -4.82
C SER A 261 6.41 12.74 -4.40
N VAL A 262 7.39 13.13 -5.20
CA VAL A 262 8.82 12.99 -4.87
C VAL A 262 9.16 13.79 -3.61
N TYR A 263 8.70 15.04 -3.52
CA TYR A 263 8.91 15.88 -2.33
C TYR A 263 8.31 15.21 -1.08
N TYR A 264 7.09 14.68 -1.18
CA TYR A 264 6.43 14.01 -0.07
C TYR A 264 7.18 12.76 0.39
N VAL A 265 7.64 11.92 -0.55
CA VAL A 265 8.45 10.74 -0.24
C VAL A 265 9.77 11.13 0.43
N ILE A 266 10.45 12.17 -0.10
CA ILE A 266 11.73 12.64 0.46
C ILE A 266 11.53 13.19 1.88
N THR A 267 10.49 13.97 2.11
CA THR A 267 10.26 14.58 3.43
C THR A 267 9.82 13.56 4.48
N ARG A 268 9.08 12.52 4.09
CA ARG A 268 8.55 11.50 5.00
C ARG A 268 9.50 10.31 5.19
N GLU A 269 10.16 9.86 4.13
CA GLU A 269 10.92 8.62 4.11
C GLU A 269 12.34 8.77 3.55
N GLY A 270 12.79 9.98 3.23
CA GLY A 270 14.04 10.22 2.52
C GLY A 270 15.27 9.59 3.16
N ALA A 271 15.38 9.63 4.49
CA ALA A 271 16.50 9.00 5.20
C ALA A 271 16.53 7.48 4.99
N VAL A 272 15.35 6.82 5.02
CA VAL A 272 15.23 5.37 4.80
C VAL A 272 15.51 5.03 3.33
N VAL A 273 15.02 5.86 2.40
CA VAL A 273 15.26 5.71 0.96
C VAL A 273 16.75 5.84 0.64
N LEU A 274 17.45 6.81 1.21
CA LEU A 274 18.90 6.94 1.05
C LEU A 274 19.65 5.71 1.59
N MET A 275 19.26 5.19 2.74
CA MET A 275 19.82 3.94 3.26
C MET A 275 19.51 2.74 2.37
N ALA A 276 18.33 2.69 1.76
CA ALA A 276 17.96 1.65 0.80
C ALA A 276 18.80 1.71 -0.48
N ILE A 277 19.07 2.90 -1.01
CA ILE A 277 19.96 3.12 -2.16
C ILE A 277 21.37 2.63 -1.83
N MET A 278 21.90 3.00 -0.67
CA MET A 278 23.18 2.49 -0.20
C MET A 278 23.18 0.97 -0.06
N GLY A 279 22.13 0.40 0.54
CA GLY A 279 21.94 -1.05 0.66
C GLY A 279 21.87 -1.75 -0.69
N ALA A 280 21.19 -1.15 -1.68
CA ALA A 280 21.13 -1.66 -3.05
C ALA A 280 22.52 -1.69 -3.70
N TYR A 281 23.29 -0.62 -3.55
CA TYR A 281 24.68 -0.56 -4.03
C TYR A 281 25.54 -1.66 -3.38
N LEU A 282 25.41 -1.85 -2.07
CA LEU A 282 26.15 -2.88 -1.34
C LEU A 282 25.74 -4.30 -1.77
N CYS A 283 24.44 -4.55 -1.95
CA CYS A 283 23.93 -5.82 -2.49
C CYS A 283 24.48 -6.08 -3.90
N TRP A 284 24.45 -5.08 -4.76
CA TRP A 284 24.98 -5.19 -6.11
C TRP A 284 26.49 -5.48 -6.14
N ARG A 285 27.27 -4.79 -5.28
CA ARG A 285 28.71 -5.03 -5.14
C ARG A 285 29.01 -6.42 -4.62
N GLU A 286 28.32 -6.87 -3.57
CA GLU A 286 28.52 -8.17 -2.95
C GLU A 286 28.05 -9.31 -3.88
N SER A 287 26.98 -9.13 -4.64
CA SER A 287 26.52 -10.11 -5.63
C SER A 287 27.52 -10.34 -6.75
N ARG A 288 28.34 -9.33 -7.10
CA ARG A 288 29.42 -9.48 -8.07
C ARG A 288 30.61 -10.28 -7.53
N SER A 289 30.98 -10.07 -6.28
CA SER A 289 32.09 -10.78 -5.64
C SER A 289 31.73 -12.24 -5.31
N ARG A 290 30.48 -12.51 -4.94
CA ARG A 290 29.99 -13.86 -4.58
C ARG A 290 29.43 -14.67 -5.75
N ARG A 291 29.55 -14.23 -6.98
CA ARG A 291 29.10 -15.00 -8.17
C ARG A 291 29.69 -16.41 -8.26
N LEU A 292 30.84 -16.62 -7.65
CA LEU A 292 31.53 -17.90 -7.58
C LEU A 292 30.98 -18.83 -6.48
N GLU A 293 30.21 -18.31 -5.49
CA GLU A 293 29.81 -19.03 -4.28
C GLU A 293 28.31 -19.38 -4.20
N GLY A 294 27.51 -19.13 -5.24
CA GLY A 294 26.14 -19.66 -5.32
C GLY A 294 25.06 -18.95 -4.48
N ALA A 295 25.21 -17.65 -4.16
CA ALA A 295 24.16 -16.85 -3.48
C ALA A 295 23.30 -16.03 -4.49
N PRO A 296 22.41 -16.68 -5.25
CA PRO A 296 21.73 -16.05 -6.39
C PRO A 296 20.62 -15.05 -6.01
N ALA A 297 20.12 -15.10 -4.78
CA ALA A 297 18.95 -14.29 -4.39
C ALA A 297 19.29 -12.82 -4.15
N LEU A 298 20.51 -12.53 -3.72
CA LEU A 298 20.92 -11.19 -3.31
C LEU A 298 20.90 -10.16 -4.46
N ASP A 299 21.13 -10.61 -5.71
CA ASP A 299 21.15 -9.74 -6.87
C ASP A 299 19.76 -9.29 -7.34
N TYR A 300 18.67 -9.93 -6.87
CA TYR A 300 17.31 -9.52 -7.22
C TYR A 300 16.80 -8.30 -6.44
N ALA A 301 17.24 -8.10 -5.21
CA ALA A 301 16.73 -7.04 -4.36
C ALA A 301 16.89 -5.61 -4.94
N PRO A 302 18.03 -5.22 -5.56
CA PRO A 302 18.13 -3.93 -6.25
C PRO A 302 17.19 -3.78 -7.45
N TRP A 303 16.94 -4.87 -8.20
CA TRP A 303 15.98 -4.86 -9.30
C TRP A 303 14.55 -4.68 -8.80
N PHE A 304 14.21 -5.34 -7.70
CA PHE A 304 12.91 -5.17 -7.07
C PHE A 304 12.70 -3.71 -6.61
N LEU A 305 13.72 -3.09 -5.99
CA LEU A 305 13.66 -1.67 -5.63
C LEU A 305 13.47 -0.78 -6.86
N GLY A 306 14.26 -0.99 -7.92
CA GLY A 306 14.16 -0.20 -9.14
C GLY A 306 12.77 -0.30 -9.79
N GLY A 307 12.23 -1.52 -9.91
CA GLY A 307 10.91 -1.75 -10.49
C GLY A 307 9.78 -1.19 -9.65
N ALA A 308 9.85 -1.38 -8.33
CA ALA A 308 8.84 -0.87 -7.40
C ALA A 308 8.88 0.66 -7.29
N SER A 309 10.08 1.28 -7.31
CA SER A 309 10.22 2.74 -7.27
C SER A 309 9.82 3.41 -8.59
N ALA A 310 9.94 2.71 -9.73
CA ALA A 310 9.49 3.20 -11.03
C ALA A 310 7.98 3.50 -11.06
N VAL A 311 7.21 2.98 -10.10
CA VAL A 311 5.79 3.33 -9.92
C VAL A 311 5.58 4.83 -9.67
N LEU A 312 6.56 5.55 -9.13
CA LEU A 312 6.48 7.01 -8.98
C LEU A 312 6.31 7.73 -10.32
N LEU A 313 6.76 7.15 -11.44
CA LEU A 313 6.51 7.69 -12.77
C LEU A 313 5.01 7.75 -13.11
N ALA A 314 4.18 6.92 -12.45
CA ALA A 314 2.73 7.00 -12.61
C ALA A 314 2.14 8.30 -12.05
N THR A 315 2.84 8.98 -11.14
CA THR A 315 2.40 10.28 -10.61
C THR A 315 2.58 11.44 -11.60
N LEU A 316 3.20 11.17 -12.76
CA LEU A 316 3.13 12.05 -13.93
C LEU A 316 1.73 12.12 -14.55
N LYS A 317 0.80 11.24 -14.16
CA LYS A 317 -0.61 11.30 -14.53
C LYS A 317 -1.41 12.02 -13.47
N GLU A 318 -2.30 12.90 -13.91
CA GLU A 318 -3.27 13.56 -13.03
C GLU A 318 -4.12 12.52 -12.28
N GLY A 319 -4.40 12.77 -11.00
CA GLY A 319 -5.15 11.85 -10.14
C GLY A 319 -4.31 10.72 -9.50
N THR A 320 -3.02 10.63 -9.81
CA THR A 320 -2.09 9.70 -9.14
C THR A 320 -1.10 10.47 -8.28
N LEU A 321 -0.97 10.11 -7.01
CA LEU A 321 -0.13 10.79 -6.03
C LEU A 321 0.77 9.79 -5.28
N TRP A 322 1.54 10.30 -4.33
CA TRP A 322 2.55 9.58 -3.52
C TRP A 322 2.11 8.26 -2.85
N PRO A 323 0.83 7.98 -2.53
CA PRO A 323 0.46 6.68 -1.93
C PRO A 323 0.87 5.47 -2.78
N VAL A 324 1.10 5.66 -4.09
CA VAL A 324 1.61 4.59 -4.96
C VAL A 324 3.00 4.08 -4.53
N PHE A 325 3.75 4.88 -3.76
CA PHE A 325 5.07 4.49 -3.25
C PHE A 325 5.03 3.34 -2.25
N GLN A 326 3.87 3.03 -1.66
CA GLN A 326 3.66 1.85 -0.82
C GLN A 326 4.17 0.55 -1.49
N LEU A 327 4.09 0.46 -2.82
CA LEU A 327 4.64 -0.69 -3.56
C LEU A 327 6.16 -0.80 -3.43
N ALA A 328 6.88 0.31 -3.24
CA ALA A 328 8.32 0.34 -3.07
C ALA A 328 8.77 0.11 -1.62
N GLU A 329 7.93 0.40 -0.63
CA GLU A 329 8.26 0.32 0.80
C GLU A 329 8.88 -1.02 1.24
N PRO A 330 8.40 -2.21 0.77
CA PRO A 330 9.04 -3.47 1.13
C PRO A 330 10.49 -3.56 0.68
N ALA A 331 10.79 -3.10 -0.53
CA ALA A 331 12.16 -3.10 -1.06
C ALA A 331 13.04 -2.07 -0.33
N VAL A 332 12.49 -0.90 -0.05
CA VAL A 332 13.13 0.15 0.75
C VAL A 332 13.50 -0.38 2.13
N ALA A 333 12.56 -1.02 2.84
CA ALA A 333 12.78 -1.58 4.16
C ALA A 333 13.85 -2.69 4.16
N LEU A 334 13.78 -3.62 3.20
CA LEU A 334 14.75 -4.72 3.05
C LEU A 334 16.17 -4.19 2.84
N LEU A 335 16.33 -3.25 1.92
CA LEU A 335 17.64 -2.75 1.53
C LEU A 335 18.21 -1.76 2.55
N ALA A 336 17.37 -0.92 3.17
CA ALA A 336 17.79 -0.06 4.27
C ALA A 336 18.32 -0.88 5.44
N ALA A 337 17.58 -1.93 5.87
CA ALA A 337 18.02 -2.84 6.91
C ALA A 337 19.33 -3.56 6.55
N TYR A 338 19.48 -3.96 5.28
CA TYR A 338 20.72 -4.56 4.81
C TYR A 338 21.88 -3.57 4.86
N GLY A 339 21.71 -2.33 4.41
CA GLY A 339 22.72 -1.28 4.45
C GLY A 339 23.20 -1.00 5.88
N VAL A 340 22.25 -0.84 6.81
CA VAL A 340 22.53 -0.64 8.23
C VAL A 340 23.30 -1.81 8.82
N THR A 341 22.83 -3.04 8.64
CA THR A 341 23.46 -4.22 9.22
C THR A 341 24.81 -4.56 8.58
N TRP A 342 25.00 -4.22 7.30
CA TRP A 342 26.28 -4.35 6.62
C TRP A 342 27.35 -3.43 7.21
N ALA A 343 27.00 -2.18 7.53
CA ALA A 343 27.92 -1.23 8.15
C ALA A 343 28.45 -1.71 9.51
N VAL A 344 27.68 -2.58 10.15
CA VAL A 344 27.96 -3.13 11.49
C VAL A 344 28.69 -4.46 11.45
N ARG A 345 28.66 -5.20 10.31
CA ARG A 345 29.29 -6.52 10.22
C ARG A 345 30.79 -6.43 10.43
N PRO A 346 31.36 -7.33 11.31
CA PRO A 346 32.81 -7.52 11.36
C PRO A 346 33.27 -7.98 9.96
N ARG A 347 34.20 -7.25 9.35
CA ARG A 347 34.83 -7.70 8.11
C ARG A 347 35.72 -8.89 8.43
N PRO A 348 35.66 -10.00 7.66
CA PRO A 348 36.69 -11.02 7.71
C PRO A 348 38.02 -10.32 7.43
N ARG A 349 38.93 -10.35 8.39
CA ARG A 349 40.29 -9.82 8.19
C ARG A 349 41.16 -10.92 7.63
N ASP A 350 41.96 -10.59 6.66
CA ASP A 350 43.12 -11.38 6.29
C ASP A 350 43.96 -11.61 7.55
N HIS A 351 44.20 -12.87 7.88
CA HIS A 351 44.81 -13.32 9.13
C HIS A 351 46.32 -12.97 9.16
N GLY A 352 46.65 -11.74 9.59
CA GLY A 352 48.01 -11.36 9.89
C GLY A 352 48.17 -10.98 11.38
N PRO A 353 49.32 -11.25 12.03
CA PRO A 353 49.55 -11.02 13.48
C PRO A 353 49.44 -9.54 13.89
N ALA A 354 49.56 -8.59 13.00
CA ALA A 354 49.32 -7.16 13.25
C ALA A 354 47.82 -6.81 13.50
N ALA A 355 46.90 -7.74 13.27
CA ALA A 355 45.46 -7.55 13.41
C ALA A 355 44.99 -7.42 14.88
N HIS A 356 45.72 -7.95 15.85
CA HIS A 356 45.32 -7.91 17.29
C HIS A 356 45.34 -6.51 17.90
N VAL A 357 46.30 -5.66 17.53
CA VAL A 357 46.43 -4.28 18.06
C VAL A 357 45.39 -3.34 17.43
N ALA A 358 45.01 -3.56 16.16
CA ALA A 358 43.96 -2.80 15.49
C ALA A 358 42.55 -3.10 16.03
N TRP A 359 42.32 -4.28 16.66
CA TRP A 359 41.02 -4.69 17.21
C TRP A 359 40.59 -3.86 18.43
N GLN A 360 41.53 -3.46 19.27
CA GLN A 360 41.24 -2.62 20.45
C GLN A 360 40.81 -1.20 20.08
N ARG A 361 41.30 -0.65 18.96
CA ARG A 361 40.85 0.66 18.42
C ARG A 361 39.50 0.61 17.73
N THR A 362 39.01 -0.57 17.33
CA THR A 362 37.71 -0.76 16.68
C THR A 362 36.58 -1.10 17.69
N ALA A 363 36.86 -1.25 18.99
CA ALA A 363 35.85 -1.47 20.01
C ALA A 363 34.84 -0.30 20.18
N ARG A 364 35.11 0.89 19.65
CA ARG A 364 34.16 2.00 19.60
C ARG A 364 33.10 1.85 18.49
N ARG A 365 33.29 0.94 17.54
CA ARG A 365 32.34 0.70 16.43
C ARG A 365 31.02 0.06 16.84
N PRO A 366 30.88 -0.83 17.86
CA PRO A 366 29.58 -1.37 18.23
C PRO A 366 28.60 -0.30 18.71
N ALA A 367 29.09 0.78 19.36
CA ALA A 367 28.21 1.88 19.76
C ALA A 367 27.63 2.65 18.58
N VAL A 368 28.47 2.97 17.57
CA VAL A 368 28.00 3.60 16.32
C VAL A 368 27.11 2.66 15.52
N ALA A 369 27.39 1.38 15.57
CA ALA A 369 26.69 0.31 14.92
C ALA A 369 25.27 0.07 15.48
N LEU A 370 25.06 0.35 16.75
CA LEU A 370 23.75 0.32 17.40
C LEU A 370 23.07 1.69 17.36
N ALA A 371 23.83 2.78 17.38
CA ALA A 371 23.29 4.14 17.37
C ALA A 371 22.56 4.46 16.08
N LEU A 372 23.06 4.05 14.91
CA LEU A 372 22.44 4.33 13.62
C LEU A 372 21.07 3.64 13.45
N PRO A 373 20.94 2.30 13.68
CA PRO A 373 19.63 1.64 13.68
C PRO A 373 18.70 2.20 14.75
N ALA A 374 19.20 2.49 15.94
CA ALA A 374 18.40 3.06 17.01
C ALA A 374 17.90 4.46 16.66
N ALA A 375 18.75 5.33 16.13
CA ALA A 375 18.36 6.67 15.69
C ALA A 375 17.31 6.61 14.56
N LEU A 376 17.50 5.70 13.59
CA LEU A 376 16.53 5.46 12.53
C LEU A 376 15.18 5.01 13.08
N LEU A 377 15.20 4.03 13.98
CA LEU A 377 13.98 3.50 14.58
C LEU A 377 13.28 4.54 15.47
N VAL A 378 14.03 5.36 16.20
CA VAL A 378 13.46 6.46 17.00
C VAL A 378 12.84 7.51 16.09
N ALA A 379 13.50 7.89 15.00
CA ALA A 379 12.95 8.84 14.04
C ALA A 379 11.65 8.31 13.40
N LEU A 380 11.67 7.06 12.92
CA LEU A 380 10.49 6.41 12.35
C LEU A 380 9.37 6.24 13.40
N ALA A 381 9.69 5.85 14.61
CA ALA A 381 8.72 5.69 15.69
C ALA A 381 8.09 7.03 16.08
N SER A 382 8.85 8.13 16.05
CA SER A 382 8.35 9.47 16.31
C SER A 382 7.36 9.92 15.25
N VAL A 383 7.70 9.78 13.97
CA VAL A 383 6.79 10.08 12.85
C VAL A 383 5.56 9.19 12.88
N ALA A 384 5.75 7.87 13.05
CA ALA A 384 4.64 6.92 13.14
C ALA A 384 3.75 7.17 14.38
N GLY A 385 4.31 7.68 15.47
CA GLY A 385 3.56 8.08 16.66
C GLY A 385 2.67 9.29 16.39
N ALA A 386 3.20 10.32 15.73
CA ALA A 386 2.45 11.50 15.32
C ALA A 386 1.33 11.14 14.34
N ASP A 387 1.63 10.30 13.33
CA ASP A 387 0.64 9.85 12.37
C ASP A 387 -0.47 9.03 13.05
N ARG A 388 -0.14 8.12 13.99
CA ARG A 388 -1.15 7.38 14.75
C ARG A 388 -2.04 8.28 15.61
N ALA A 389 -1.47 9.31 16.23
CA ALA A 389 -2.27 10.28 16.98
C ALA A 389 -3.23 11.05 16.07
N ALA A 390 -2.77 11.48 14.89
CA ALA A 390 -3.61 12.11 13.87
C ALA A 390 -4.70 11.16 13.35
N LEU A 391 -4.36 9.88 13.13
CA LEU A 391 -5.30 8.83 12.73
C LEU A 391 -6.39 8.59 13.78
N ALA A 392 -6.03 8.61 15.06
CA ALA A 392 -6.97 8.40 16.17
C ALA A 392 -7.92 9.58 16.35
N GLN A 393 -7.48 10.81 16.08
CA GLN A 393 -8.33 11.99 16.21
C GLN A 393 -9.41 12.06 15.14
N GLY A 394 -9.10 11.72 13.87
CA GLY A 394 -10.03 11.61 12.75
C GLY A 394 -11.06 12.74 12.64
N ASN A 395 -11.87 12.67 11.61
CA ASN A 395 -12.99 13.61 11.36
C ASN A 395 -14.36 12.95 11.58
N ALA A 396 -14.43 11.96 12.49
CA ALA A 396 -15.65 11.15 12.70
C ALA A 396 -16.86 11.97 13.16
N ALA A 397 -16.65 13.04 13.94
CA ALA A 397 -17.73 13.91 14.40
C ALA A 397 -18.35 14.69 13.24
N GLU A 398 -17.54 15.22 12.34
CA GLU A 398 -17.99 15.93 11.14
C GLU A 398 -18.71 14.99 10.20
N VAL A 399 -18.15 13.80 9.97
CA VAL A 399 -18.82 12.75 9.18
C VAL A 399 -20.20 12.43 9.78
N ALA A 400 -20.30 12.29 11.10
CA ALA A 400 -21.57 12.03 11.77
C ALA A 400 -22.58 13.17 11.58
N ARG A 401 -22.15 14.45 11.60
CA ARG A 401 -23.02 15.61 11.32
C ARG A 401 -23.56 15.57 9.90
N VAL A 402 -22.69 15.33 8.91
CA VAL A 402 -23.10 15.25 7.50
C VAL A 402 -24.07 14.08 7.29
N VAL A 403 -23.78 12.92 7.91
CA VAL A 403 -24.68 11.75 7.88
C VAL A 403 -26.05 12.09 8.48
N ALA A 404 -26.08 12.80 9.62
CA ALA A 404 -27.32 13.23 10.23
C ALA A 404 -28.13 14.18 9.32
N LEU A 405 -27.45 15.11 8.64
CA LEU A 405 -28.08 15.99 7.64
C LEU A 405 -28.68 15.20 6.47
N ILE A 406 -27.96 14.18 5.98
CA ILE A 406 -28.49 13.33 4.90
C ILE A 406 -29.74 12.60 5.38
N HIS A 407 -29.72 11.96 6.57
CA HIS A 407 -30.89 11.26 7.10
C HIS A 407 -32.10 12.18 7.38
N ALA A 408 -31.87 13.45 7.68
CA ALA A 408 -32.94 14.42 7.85
C ALA A 408 -33.67 14.78 6.54
N HIS A 409 -33.01 14.61 5.37
CA HIS A 409 -33.53 15.04 4.07
C HIS A 409 -33.67 13.94 3.03
N ALA A 410 -33.06 12.78 3.25
CA ALA A 410 -33.09 11.65 2.31
C ALA A 410 -33.24 10.32 3.07
N GLN A 411 -34.16 9.47 2.60
CA GLN A 411 -34.34 8.12 3.13
C GLN A 411 -33.32 7.16 2.51
N PRO A 412 -33.01 6.02 3.17
CA PRO A 412 -32.24 4.94 2.55
C PRO A 412 -32.82 4.54 1.18
N GLY A 413 -31.97 4.32 0.20
CA GLY A 413 -32.35 4.05 -1.19
C GLY A 413 -32.63 5.28 -2.05
N ALA A 414 -32.78 6.49 -1.47
CA ALA A 414 -32.92 7.72 -2.24
C ALA A 414 -31.63 8.02 -3.04
N THR A 415 -31.80 8.68 -4.18
CA THR A 415 -30.68 9.14 -5.00
C THR A 415 -30.22 10.51 -4.52
N ILE A 416 -28.94 10.62 -4.15
CA ILE A 416 -28.29 11.87 -3.73
C ILE A 416 -27.03 12.09 -4.55
N VAL A 417 -26.64 13.34 -4.76
CA VAL A 417 -25.31 13.67 -5.28
C VAL A 417 -24.40 13.87 -4.10
N ALA A 418 -23.44 12.97 -3.90
CA ALA A 418 -22.54 13.00 -2.76
C ALA A 418 -21.25 12.26 -3.06
N PRO A 419 -20.15 12.53 -2.32
CA PRO A 419 -19.02 11.63 -2.29
C PRO A 419 -19.48 10.21 -1.88
N PRO A 420 -18.99 9.16 -2.54
CA PRO A 420 -19.50 7.79 -2.40
C PRO A 420 -19.53 7.25 -0.97
N TYR A 421 -18.59 7.69 -0.16
CA TYR A 421 -18.49 7.33 1.25
C TYR A 421 -19.76 7.68 2.03
N TYR A 422 -20.32 8.87 1.80
CA TYR A 422 -21.56 9.28 2.48
C TYR A 422 -22.78 8.50 1.99
N ALA A 423 -22.86 8.21 0.69
CA ALA A 423 -23.90 7.36 0.15
C ALA A 423 -23.86 5.94 0.76
N LEU A 424 -22.65 5.39 0.94
CA LEU A 424 -22.45 4.11 1.63
C LEU A 424 -22.94 4.16 3.09
N LEU A 425 -22.56 5.20 3.86
CA LEU A 425 -22.91 5.30 5.27
C LEU A 425 -24.41 5.49 5.52
N THR A 426 -25.11 6.13 4.59
CA THR A 426 -26.54 6.46 4.71
C THR A 426 -27.47 5.50 3.98
N GLY A 427 -26.90 4.51 3.28
CA GLY A 427 -27.66 3.57 2.45
C GLY A 427 -28.36 4.23 1.26
N THR A 428 -27.94 5.44 0.88
CA THR A 428 -28.44 6.17 -0.30
C THR A 428 -27.69 5.74 -1.56
N ARG A 429 -28.12 6.22 -2.72
CA ARG A 429 -27.53 5.91 -4.03
C ARG A 429 -26.94 7.15 -4.69
N ILE A 430 -25.88 6.95 -5.46
CA ILE A 430 -25.33 7.98 -6.34
C ILE A 430 -26.00 7.84 -7.71
N PRO A 431 -26.30 8.93 -8.43
CA PRO A 431 -26.89 8.86 -9.78
C PRO A 431 -26.07 7.97 -10.70
N GLY A 432 -26.70 6.93 -11.27
CA GLY A 432 -26.05 5.97 -12.17
C GLY A 432 -24.85 5.24 -11.58
N ASP A 433 -24.76 5.16 -10.24
CA ASP A 433 -23.65 4.54 -9.49
C ASP A 433 -22.25 5.02 -10.00
N ALA A 434 -22.16 6.29 -10.43
CA ALA A 434 -20.95 6.95 -10.89
C ALA A 434 -20.08 7.37 -9.70
N ALA A 435 -19.43 6.40 -9.09
CA ALA A 435 -18.75 6.56 -7.80
C ALA A 435 -17.50 7.47 -7.86
N ASP A 436 -16.87 7.65 -9.02
CA ASP A 436 -15.64 8.46 -9.15
C ASP A 436 -15.90 9.73 -9.98
N SER A 437 -16.03 10.85 -9.29
CA SER A 437 -16.27 12.16 -9.89
C SER A 437 -15.12 12.63 -10.78
N TYR A 438 -13.88 12.28 -10.44
CA TYR A 438 -12.70 12.64 -11.23
C TYR A 438 -12.69 11.90 -12.59
N ILE A 439 -12.85 10.58 -12.57
CA ILE A 439 -12.91 9.79 -13.81
C ILE A 439 -14.14 10.18 -14.65
N LEU A 440 -15.26 10.46 -14.00
CA LEU A 440 -16.44 10.98 -14.69
C LEU A 440 -16.14 12.30 -15.44
N ALA A 441 -15.46 13.25 -14.78
CA ALA A 441 -15.05 14.51 -15.39
C ALA A 441 -14.10 14.28 -16.58
N GLN A 442 -13.16 13.35 -16.48
CA GLN A 442 -12.28 12.97 -17.59
C GLN A 442 -13.09 12.37 -18.77
N ARG A 443 -14.00 11.45 -18.50
CA ARG A 443 -14.88 10.89 -19.54
C ARG A 443 -15.73 11.96 -20.24
N VAL A 444 -16.20 12.96 -19.49
CA VAL A 444 -16.90 14.12 -20.08
C VAL A 444 -15.99 14.93 -20.99
N ARG A 445 -14.75 15.22 -20.56
CA ARG A 445 -13.75 15.93 -21.38
C ARG A 445 -13.45 15.19 -22.69
N HIS A 446 -13.47 13.85 -22.67
CA HIS A 446 -13.26 13.01 -23.86
C HIS A 446 -14.53 12.70 -24.64
N ALA A 447 -15.63 13.43 -24.37
CA ALA A 447 -16.91 13.28 -25.05
C ALA A 447 -17.50 11.85 -25.00
N ASP A 448 -17.23 11.11 -23.89
CA ASP A 448 -17.81 9.79 -23.68
C ASP A 448 -19.35 9.87 -23.68
N PRO A 449 -20.05 9.13 -24.56
CA PRO A 449 -21.51 9.25 -24.71
C PRO A 449 -22.27 8.89 -23.42
N TRP A 450 -21.76 7.95 -22.62
CA TRP A 450 -22.36 7.58 -21.34
C TRP A 450 -22.24 8.73 -20.33
N ALA A 451 -21.04 9.30 -20.19
CA ALA A 451 -20.78 10.40 -19.26
C ALA A 451 -21.59 11.65 -19.63
N ILE A 452 -21.73 11.97 -20.92
CA ILE A 452 -22.56 13.08 -21.38
C ILE A 452 -24.04 12.84 -21.05
N ARG A 453 -24.58 11.62 -21.28
CA ARG A 453 -25.96 11.28 -20.89
C ARG A 453 -26.16 11.39 -19.38
N TRP A 454 -25.21 10.92 -18.61
CA TRP A 454 -25.22 11.01 -17.15
C TRP A 454 -25.32 12.47 -16.70
N VAL A 455 -24.43 13.35 -17.19
CA VAL A 455 -24.45 14.79 -16.88
C VAL A 455 -25.79 15.42 -17.22
N ARG A 456 -26.34 15.16 -18.41
CA ARG A 456 -27.65 15.68 -18.81
C ARG A 456 -28.77 15.19 -17.87
N GLY A 457 -28.75 13.92 -17.49
CA GLY A 457 -29.74 13.36 -16.57
C GLY A 457 -29.67 14.01 -15.19
N VAL A 458 -28.49 14.10 -14.60
CA VAL A 458 -28.31 14.72 -13.27
C VAL A 458 -28.61 16.22 -13.33
N THR A 459 -28.19 16.94 -14.37
CA THR A 459 -28.51 18.36 -14.56
C THR A 459 -30.03 18.58 -14.60
N ARG A 460 -30.76 17.75 -15.36
CA ARG A 460 -32.24 17.81 -15.41
C ARG A 460 -32.86 17.56 -14.03
N ASP A 461 -32.39 16.57 -13.28
CA ASP A 461 -32.93 16.22 -11.98
C ASP A 461 -32.60 17.29 -10.91
N LEU A 462 -31.41 17.92 -10.99
CA LEU A 462 -31.07 19.10 -10.20
C LEU A 462 -31.97 20.30 -10.54
N SER A 463 -32.14 20.62 -11.82
CA SER A 463 -33.02 21.73 -12.28
C SER A 463 -34.47 21.52 -11.87
N ALA A 464 -34.94 20.27 -11.85
CA ALA A 464 -36.27 19.90 -11.38
C ALA A 464 -36.38 19.75 -9.86
N ARG A 465 -35.28 19.99 -9.10
CA ARG A 465 -35.19 19.83 -7.64
C ARG A 465 -35.61 18.45 -7.14
N ARG A 466 -35.37 17.41 -7.91
CA ARG A 466 -35.72 16.00 -7.57
C ARG A 466 -34.72 15.35 -6.63
N ILE A 467 -33.52 15.91 -6.51
CA ILE A 467 -32.47 15.41 -5.63
C ILE A 467 -32.64 16.07 -4.28
N PRO A 468 -32.93 15.31 -3.20
CA PRO A 468 -33.31 15.89 -1.91
C PRO A 468 -32.15 16.60 -1.21
N ILE A 469 -30.91 16.19 -1.46
CA ILE A 469 -29.70 16.77 -0.88
C ILE A 469 -28.51 16.56 -1.82
N VAL A 470 -27.65 17.56 -1.90
CA VAL A 470 -26.42 17.54 -2.69
C VAL A 470 -25.24 17.87 -1.80
N LEU A 471 -24.22 17.03 -1.85
CA LEU A 471 -22.94 17.25 -1.21
C LEU A 471 -21.88 17.45 -2.30
N THR A 472 -21.18 18.56 -2.23
CA THR A 472 -20.05 18.84 -3.12
C THR A 472 -18.75 18.80 -2.33
N ASP A 473 -17.74 18.15 -2.89
CA ASP A 473 -16.37 18.34 -2.43
C ASP A 473 -15.84 19.63 -3.06
N VAL A 474 -15.43 20.58 -2.25
CA VAL A 474 -14.92 21.90 -2.72
C VAL A 474 -13.68 21.75 -3.61
N ARG A 475 -12.99 20.60 -3.50
CA ARG A 475 -11.82 20.28 -4.34
C ARG A 475 -12.18 19.59 -5.67
N SER A 476 -13.38 19.01 -5.79
CA SER A 476 -13.79 18.42 -7.05
C SER A 476 -14.24 19.53 -7.97
N ASP A 477 -13.57 19.68 -9.12
CA ASP A 477 -14.05 20.51 -10.25
C ASP A 477 -15.41 19.97 -10.68
N MET A 478 -16.47 20.42 -10.01
CA MET A 478 -17.82 20.05 -10.39
C MET A 478 -18.03 20.42 -11.85
N ILE A 479 -18.48 19.49 -12.65
CA ILE A 479 -18.76 19.66 -14.08
C ILE A 479 -19.65 20.87 -14.26
N ALA A 480 -19.24 21.85 -15.07
CA ALA A 480 -19.84 23.17 -15.16
C ALA A 480 -21.39 23.18 -15.28
N PRO A 481 -22.05 22.32 -16.11
CA PRO A 481 -23.51 22.24 -16.16
C PRO A 481 -24.17 21.86 -14.83
N LEU A 482 -23.55 20.94 -14.08
CA LEU A 482 -24.06 20.54 -12.76
C LEU A 482 -23.96 21.68 -11.75
N LYS A 483 -22.83 22.40 -11.76
CA LYS A 483 -22.60 23.57 -10.90
C LYS A 483 -23.62 24.69 -11.18
N ALA A 484 -23.93 24.95 -12.44
CA ALA A 484 -24.95 25.94 -12.82
C ALA A 484 -26.35 25.52 -12.32
N ALA A 485 -26.77 24.27 -12.56
CA ALA A 485 -28.05 23.75 -12.09
C ALA A 485 -28.17 23.75 -10.56
N LEU A 486 -27.07 23.39 -9.87
CA LEU A 486 -27.02 23.42 -8.41
C LEU A 486 -27.26 24.84 -7.89
N ARG A 487 -26.50 25.83 -8.36
CA ARG A 487 -26.63 27.23 -7.92
C ARG A 487 -28.00 27.82 -8.21
N ALA A 488 -28.61 27.44 -9.30
CA ALA A 488 -29.95 27.90 -9.66
C ALA A 488 -31.04 27.30 -8.77
N GLY A 489 -30.97 26.00 -8.46
CA GLY A 489 -32.04 25.25 -7.79
C GLY A 489 -31.85 25.01 -6.30
N TYR A 490 -30.65 25.22 -5.76
CA TYR A 490 -30.27 24.84 -4.40
C TYR A 490 -29.62 26.00 -3.64
N ARG A 491 -29.70 25.96 -2.30
CA ARG A 491 -29.00 26.88 -1.41
C ARG A 491 -28.02 26.09 -0.53
N PRO A 492 -26.82 26.63 -0.23
CA PRO A 492 -25.92 26.04 0.74
C PRO A 492 -26.53 26.19 2.13
N VAL A 493 -26.49 25.11 2.92
CA VAL A 493 -27.00 25.10 4.30
C VAL A 493 -25.92 24.76 5.31
N TYR A 494 -24.84 24.16 4.81
CA TYR A 494 -23.70 23.79 5.61
C TYR A 494 -22.45 23.84 4.73
N GLY A 495 -21.46 24.57 5.18
CA GLY A 495 -20.12 24.55 4.60
C GLY A 495 -19.16 24.45 5.76
N ASP A 496 -18.37 23.38 5.83
CA ASP A 496 -17.38 23.23 6.86
C ASP A 496 -15.97 23.26 6.28
N THR A 497 -15.10 23.95 6.98
CA THR A 497 -13.66 23.87 6.82
C THR A 497 -13.16 22.65 7.58
N LEU A 498 -13.53 21.44 7.11
CA LEU A 498 -12.90 20.21 7.60
C LEU A 498 -11.39 20.26 7.36
N PRO A 499 -10.59 19.66 8.27
CA PRO A 499 -9.11 19.65 8.11
C PRO A 499 -8.72 19.24 6.71
N PRO A 500 -7.57 19.67 6.19
CA PRO A 500 -7.28 20.00 4.77
C PRO A 500 -7.63 18.94 3.71
N ALA A 501 -8.25 17.83 4.10
CA ALA A 501 -8.61 16.76 3.20
C ALA A 501 -10.05 16.82 2.66
N LEU A 502 -11.01 17.49 3.31
CA LEU A 502 -12.43 17.40 2.95
C LEU A 502 -13.18 18.68 3.26
N HIS A 503 -13.39 19.49 2.23
CA HIS A 503 -14.41 20.52 2.27
C HIS A 503 -15.68 19.96 1.63
N VAL A 504 -16.66 19.59 2.45
CA VAL A 504 -17.98 19.19 1.96
C VAL A 504 -18.95 20.34 2.17
N GLU A 505 -19.50 20.85 1.09
CA GLU A 505 -20.65 21.76 1.12
C GLU A 505 -21.93 20.96 0.97
N VAL A 506 -22.90 21.21 1.83
CA VAL A 506 -24.23 20.61 1.80
C VAL A 506 -25.23 21.61 1.25
N TRP A 507 -25.97 21.21 0.24
CA TRP A 507 -26.93 22.01 -0.48
C TRP A 507 -28.32 21.37 -0.41
N LEU A 508 -29.34 22.18 -0.11
CA LEU A 508 -30.75 21.78 -0.12
C LEU A 508 -31.52 22.50 -1.22
N PRO A 509 -32.58 21.89 -1.74
CA PRO A 509 -33.45 22.56 -2.70
C PRO A 509 -33.96 23.89 -2.13
N LYS A 510 -33.95 24.96 -2.94
CA LYS A 510 -34.63 26.20 -2.60
C LYS A 510 -36.13 25.94 -2.47
N MET A 511 -36.77 26.50 -1.47
CA MET A 511 -38.23 26.52 -1.38
C MET A 511 -38.82 27.32 -2.55
N ARG A 512 -40.10 27.07 -2.90
CA ARG A 512 -40.75 27.76 -4.06
C ARG A 512 -40.83 29.26 -3.88
N ASP A 513 -40.66 29.73 -2.68
CA ASP A 513 -40.80 31.16 -2.29
C ASP A 513 -39.41 31.81 -2.04
N ASP A 514 -38.31 31.11 -2.22
CA ASP A 514 -36.92 31.61 -2.23
C ASP A 514 -36.48 31.91 -3.68
#